data_35d55b45515bc650bfd24571090397c7
#
_entry.id   35d55b45515bc650bfd24571090397c7
#
_cell.length_a   1.000
_cell.length_b   1.000
_cell.length_c   1.000
_cell.angle_alpha   90.00
_cell.angle_beta   90.00
_cell.angle_gamma   90.00
#
_symmetry.space_group_name_H-M   'P 1'
#
loop_
_entity.id
_entity.type
_entity.pdbx_description
1 polymer ?
#
loop_
_entity_poly.entity_id
_entity_poly.type
_entity_poly.pdbx_seq_one_letter_code
_entity_poly.pdbx_strand_id
1 'polypeptide(L)'
;MTEFTVWAPEAARVRLRLPGEADRDLRPGRDGWWRVEAPDAGPGTDYAFLLDDDAQALPDPRSAWQPAGVHGPSRVYDHAAFGWTDGAWTGRQLPGSVLYELHVGTFTPEGTFDAAIAKLDHLVDLGVDLVELLPVNAFNGEHNWGYDGVCWYAPHEPYGGPDGLKRFVDAAHAKGLGVILDVVYNHFGPSGAYAPRFAPYLTEQSNTWGRTVNLDGPHSDGVRRYIVDSVLMWLRDYHVDGLRLDAVHAMPDGRATHWLEEVAVEVESLSTALGRPLSLIAESDLNDPTLITAREAGGYGLHAQWNDDAHHALHTLLTGERQGYYGDFGSLECLTDVLTGAFFHAGTWSSFRGRSHGRPVDRQRTPGHRFVAYLQNHDQIGNRATGDRISATLSAGMLRVGATLLLTAPFTPMLFMGEEWAATTPWQFFTSHPEPELAVAVATGRRREFAAHGWATDDVPDPQDPQTFLRSRLDWAELDKPEHREMYEFHRRLIALRRSRPDLSDPRLHRVEVRHGDQFLVVRRGDTLVVANLAERPQRVNLPGVVRRVLLATAEGVSVMRDGLQLPAESAAIVSL
;
A
#
# COMPACT_ATOMS: atom_id res chain seq x y z
N MET A 1 -37.53 -5.35 -4.13
CA MET A 1 -37.83 -4.23 -5.05
C MET A 1 -36.55 -3.42 -5.14
N THR A 2 -35.93 -3.36 -6.31
CA THR A 2 -34.63 -2.67 -6.47
C THR A 2 -34.89 -1.21 -6.83
N GLU A 3 -34.35 -0.30 -6.05
CA GLU A 3 -34.29 1.13 -6.38
C GLU A 3 -32.95 1.41 -7.05
N PHE A 4 -32.97 2.03 -8.21
CA PHE A 4 -31.79 2.53 -8.90
C PHE A 4 -31.68 4.03 -8.66
N THR A 5 -30.51 4.47 -8.21
CA THR A 5 -30.21 5.86 -7.93
C THR A 5 -28.87 6.26 -8.56
N VAL A 6 -28.80 7.47 -9.07
CA VAL A 6 -27.55 8.03 -9.58
C VAL A 6 -27.47 9.52 -9.29
N TRP A 7 -26.28 10.01 -9.00
CA TRP A 7 -26.02 11.43 -8.80
C TRP A 7 -25.57 12.05 -10.12
N ALA A 8 -26.43 12.93 -10.66
CA ALA A 8 -26.18 13.64 -11.91
C ALA A 8 -26.80 15.05 -11.83
N PRO A 9 -26.17 15.98 -11.07
CA PRO A 9 -26.76 17.26 -10.73
C PRO A 9 -26.95 18.21 -11.92
N GLU A 10 -26.22 18.00 -13.02
CA GLU A 10 -26.26 18.84 -14.22
C GLU A 10 -27.12 18.23 -15.34
N ALA A 11 -27.59 16.98 -15.18
CA ALA A 11 -28.42 16.34 -16.17
C ALA A 11 -29.84 16.93 -16.19
N ALA A 12 -30.40 17.16 -17.38
CA ALA A 12 -31.79 17.54 -17.57
C ALA A 12 -32.73 16.32 -17.55
N ARG A 13 -32.21 15.14 -17.88
CA ARG A 13 -32.95 13.88 -17.91
C ARG A 13 -32.01 12.70 -17.65
N VAL A 14 -32.47 11.72 -16.86
CA VAL A 14 -31.75 10.45 -16.67
C VAL A 14 -32.68 9.30 -16.94
N ARG A 15 -32.20 8.27 -17.66
CA ARG A 15 -32.95 7.05 -17.95
C ARG A 15 -32.17 5.82 -17.51
N LEU A 16 -32.90 4.82 -17.04
CA LEU A 16 -32.39 3.48 -16.74
C LEU A 16 -32.62 2.57 -17.96
N ARG A 17 -31.58 1.89 -18.39
CA ARG A 17 -31.63 0.81 -19.39
C ARG A 17 -31.50 -0.54 -18.72
N LEU A 18 -32.46 -1.40 -18.95
CA LEU A 18 -32.46 -2.81 -18.56
C LEU A 18 -32.47 -3.69 -19.81
N PRO A 19 -31.84 -4.88 -19.82
CA PRO A 19 -31.83 -5.78 -20.97
C PRO A 19 -33.21 -6.18 -21.42
N GLY A 20 -33.52 -5.98 -22.71
CA GLY A 20 -34.81 -6.39 -23.31
C GLY A 20 -36.01 -5.50 -22.97
N GLU A 21 -35.80 -4.39 -22.28
CA GLU A 21 -36.85 -3.46 -21.89
C GLU A 21 -36.70 -2.09 -22.56
N ALA A 22 -37.77 -1.30 -22.57
CA ALA A 22 -37.71 0.11 -22.93
C ALA A 22 -37.03 0.92 -21.80
N ASP A 23 -36.26 1.94 -22.18
CA ASP A 23 -35.62 2.85 -21.22
C ASP A 23 -36.66 3.47 -20.28
N ARG A 24 -36.38 3.50 -18.98
CA ARG A 24 -37.27 4.05 -17.94
C ARG A 24 -36.73 5.41 -17.46
N ASP A 25 -37.56 6.44 -17.48
CA ASP A 25 -37.20 7.75 -16.93
C ASP A 25 -37.04 7.68 -15.40
N LEU A 26 -35.95 8.25 -14.89
CA LEU A 26 -35.76 8.48 -13.47
C LEU A 26 -36.46 9.77 -13.04
N ARG A 27 -36.87 9.82 -11.78
CA ARG A 27 -37.43 11.02 -11.17
C ARG A 27 -36.32 11.81 -10.49
N PRO A 28 -36.26 13.15 -10.71
CA PRO A 28 -35.33 14.00 -9.99
C PRO A 28 -35.67 14.02 -8.49
N GLY A 29 -34.62 13.92 -7.67
CA GLY A 29 -34.68 14.05 -6.22
C GLY A 29 -34.02 15.33 -5.74
N ARG A 30 -33.61 15.36 -4.47
CA ARG A 30 -32.84 16.48 -3.89
C ARG A 30 -31.36 16.38 -4.29
N ASP A 31 -30.68 17.51 -4.31
CA ASP A 31 -29.23 17.62 -4.42
C ASP A 31 -28.62 16.92 -5.66
N GLY A 32 -29.40 16.88 -6.77
CA GLY A 32 -28.94 16.30 -8.04
C GLY A 32 -29.03 14.79 -8.13
N TRP A 33 -29.68 14.13 -7.17
CA TRP A 33 -29.97 12.70 -7.24
C TRP A 33 -31.17 12.39 -8.11
N TRP A 34 -31.09 11.30 -8.86
CA TRP A 34 -32.14 10.72 -9.68
C TRP A 34 -32.48 9.31 -9.20
N ARG A 35 -33.74 8.89 -9.27
CA ARG A 35 -34.19 7.58 -8.79
C ARG A 35 -35.32 6.98 -9.61
N VAL A 36 -35.35 5.64 -9.67
CA VAL A 36 -36.45 4.87 -10.23
C VAL A 36 -36.52 3.50 -9.55
N GLU A 37 -37.74 3.02 -9.32
CA GLU A 37 -37.97 1.66 -8.87
C GLU A 37 -38.14 0.70 -10.08
N ALA A 38 -37.48 -0.45 -10.02
CA ALA A 38 -37.61 -1.52 -10.98
C ALA A 38 -37.86 -2.84 -10.23
N PRO A 39 -39.15 -3.22 -10.02
CA PRO A 39 -39.50 -4.39 -9.20
C PRO A 39 -38.96 -5.70 -9.74
N ASP A 40 -38.80 -5.79 -11.05
CA ASP A 40 -38.39 -7.01 -11.75
C ASP A 40 -36.86 -7.15 -11.87
N ALA A 41 -36.10 -6.12 -11.52
CA ALA A 41 -34.65 -6.15 -11.46
C ALA A 41 -34.19 -6.58 -10.05
N GLY A 42 -33.39 -7.63 -10.01
CA GLY A 42 -32.81 -8.16 -8.77
C GLY A 42 -31.30 -8.41 -8.90
N PRO A 43 -30.65 -8.98 -7.89
CA PRO A 43 -29.24 -9.38 -7.97
C PRO A 43 -28.97 -10.18 -9.25
N GLY A 44 -27.88 -9.82 -9.96
CA GLY A 44 -27.52 -10.41 -11.25
C GLY A 44 -28.11 -9.72 -12.47
N THR A 45 -29.01 -8.74 -12.31
CA THR A 45 -29.55 -7.95 -13.43
C THR A 45 -28.54 -6.93 -13.90
N ASP A 46 -28.26 -6.91 -15.21
CA ASP A 46 -27.43 -5.89 -15.84
C ASP A 46 -28.21 -4.58 -16.02
N TYR A 47 -27.54 -3.44 -15.84
CA TYR A 47 -28.15 -2.13 -16.00
C TYR A 47 -27.13 -1.07 -16.41
N ALA A 48 -27.65 0.02 -16.99
CA ALA A 48 -26.85 1.21 -17.30
C ALA A 48 -27.72 2.46 -17.28
N PHE A 49 -27.08 3.63 -17.19
CA PHE A 49 -27.76 4.91 -17.24
C PHE A 49 -27.53 5.63 -18.57
N LEU A 50 -28.52 6.41 -18.99
CA LEU A 50 -28.40 7.33 -20.13
C LEU A 50 -28.66 8.74 -19.61
N LEU A 51 -27.83 9.68 -20.05
CA LEU A 51 -27.94 11.08 -19.68
C LEU A 51 -28.50 11.87 -20.86
N ASP A 52 -29.49 12.71 -20.59
CA ASP A 52 -30.10 13.61 -21.55
C ASP A 52 -30.52 12.90 -22.86
N ASP A 53 -30.11 13.42 -24.00
CA ASP A 53 -30.38 12.83 -25.33
C ASP A 53 -29.24 11.93 -25.82
N ASP A 54 -28.24 11.65 -24.96
CA ASP A 54 -27.16 10.76 -25.33
C ASP A 54 -27.68 9.31 -25.48
N ALA A 55 -27.31 8.67 -26.58
CA ALA A 55 -27.64 7.28 -26.85
C ALA A 55 -26.70 6.27 -26.17
N GLN A 56 -25.53 6.75 -25.70
CA GLN A 56 -24.54 5.90 -25.01
C GLN A 56 -25.04 5.54 -23.62
N ALA A 57 -25.19 4.24 -23.41
CA ALA A 57 -25.45 3.72 -22.07
C ALA A 57 -24.14 3.71 -21.26
N LEU A 58 -24.16 4.25 -20.07
CA LEU A 58 -23.01 4.42 -19.19
C LEU A 58 -23.14 3.52 -17.98
N PRO A 59 -22.04 2.88 -17.51
CA PRO A 59 -22.04 2.18 -16.25
C PRO A 59 -22.31 3.14 -15.08
N ASP A 60 -22.85 2.60 -14.02
CA ASP A 60 -23.09 3.35 -12.78
C ASP A 60 -21.75 3.71 -12.12
N PRO A 61 -21.48 4.98 -11.77
CA PRO A 61 -20.31 5.36 -11.00
C PRO A 61 -20.16 4.61 -9.67
N ARG A 62 -21.26 4.16 -9.07
CA ARG A 62 -21.30 3.40 -7.81
C ARG A 62 -21.49 1.90 -7.99
N SER A 63 -21.27 1.39 -9.19
CA SER A 63 -21.39 -0.04 -9.47
C SER A 63 -20.48 -0.86 -8.57
N ALA A 64 -21.07 -1.81 -7.84
CA ALA A 64 -20.32 -2.78 -7.04
C ALA A 64 -19.83 -3.99 -7.84
N TRP A 65 -20.30 -4.17 -9.09
CA TRP A 65 -19.94 -5.29 -9.94
C TRP A 65 -19.94 -4.92 -11.43
N GLN A 66 -18.79 -5.11 -12.10
CA GLN A 66 -18.55 -4.82 -13.51
C GLN A 66 -18.10 -6.09 -14.26
N PRO A 67 -18.99 -7.10 -14.42
CA PRO A 67 -18.60 -8.40 -14.97
C PRO A 67 -18.23 -8.36 -16.45
N ALA A 68 -18.71 -7.34 -17.19
CA ALA A 68 -18.40 -7.13 -18.61
C ALA A 68 -17.30 -6.09 -18.83
N GLY A 69 -16.48 -5.81 -17.79
CA GLY A 69 -15.43 -4.78 -17.82
C GLY A 69 -15.99 -3.37 -17.68
N VAL A 70 -15.08 -2.39 -17.65
CA VAL A 70 -15.39 -0.99 -17.32
C VAL A 70 -16.25 -0.26 -18.34
N HIS A 71 -16.32 -0.74 -19.58
CA HIS A 71 -17.17 -0.20 -20.65
C HIS A 71 -18.55 -0.89 -20.74
N GLY A 72 -18.71 -1.99 -20.03
CA GLY A 72 -19.95 -2.78 -20.03
C GLY A 72 -20.99 -2.23 -19.05
N PRO A 73 -22.21 -2.81 -19.07
CA PRO A 73 -23.21 -2.50 -18.08
C PRO A 73 -22.76 -2.89 -16.69
N SER A 74 -23.25 -2.16 -15.70
CA SER A 74 -23.16 -2.52 -14.30
C SER A 74 -24.09 -3.69 -13.98
N ARG A 75 -23.78 -4.47 -12.95
CA ARG A 75 -24.64 -5.55 -12.48
C ARG A 75 -25.09 -5.31 -11.06
N VAL A 76 -26.37 -5.51 -10.79
CA VAL A 76 -26.94 -5.42 -9.45
C VAL A 76 -26.27 -6.46 -8.57
N TYR A 77 -25.64 -6.01 -7.49
CA TYR A 77 -24.96 -6.84 -6.50
C TYR A 77 -25.59 -6.62 -5.12
N ASP A 78 -25.87 -7.70 -4.42
CA ASP A 78 -26.37 -7.65 -3.05
C ASP A 78 -25.27 -8.02 -2.07
N HIS A 79 -24.72 -7.03 -1.39
CA HIS A 79 -23.67 -7.23 -0.39
C HIS A 79 -24.13 -8.13 0.77
N ALA A 80 -25.43 -8.14 1.10
CA ALA A 80 -26.00 -8.91 2.21
C ALA A 80 -26.18 -10.41 1.87
N ALA A 81 -26.14 -10.78 0.58
CA ALA A 81 -26.28 -12.16 0.15
C ALA A 81 -25.04 -13.03 0.45
N PHE A 82 -23.88 -12.44 0.69
CA PHE A 82 -22.68 -13.19 1.02
C PHE A 82 -22.72 -13.76 2.45
N GLY A 83 -22.45 -15.05 2.55
CA GLY A 83 -22.48 -15.77 3.84
C GLY A 83 -21.13 -15.68 4.59
N TRP A 84 -20.89 -14.58 5.29
CA TRP A 84 -19.70 -14.41 6.12
C TRP A 84 -19.59 -15.46 7.23
N THR A 85 -18.36 -15.94 7.47
CA THR A 85 -18.05 -16.85 8.60
C THR A 85 -17.22 -16.18 9.69
N ASP A 86 -16.84 -14.94 9.52
CA ASP A 86 -15.96 -14.14 10.36
C ASP A 86 -16.66 -13.45 11.56
N GLY A 87 -17.84 -13.88 11.94
CA GLY A 87 -18.60 -13.25 13.04
C GLY A 87 -17.90 -13.19 14.40
N ALA A 88 -16.82 -13.95 14.59
CA ALA A 88 -15.94 -13.89 15.77
C ALA A 88 -14.71 -12.98 15.58
N TRP A 89 -14.53 -12.38 14.41
CA TRP A 89 -13.40 -11.53 14.13
C TRP A 89 -13.47 -10.22 14.90
N THR A 90 -12.40 -9.91 15.63
CA THR A 90 -12.30 -8.70 16.46
C THR A 90 -11.39 -7.62 15.90
N GLY A 91 -10.91 -7.82 14.65
CA GLY A 91 -9.98 -6.91 13.99
C GLY A 91 -8.52 -7.12 14.38
N ARG A 92 -7.64 -6.43 13.68
CA ARG A 92 -6.20 -6.33 14.00
C ARG A 92 -5.81 -4.88 14.17
N GLN A 93 -5.00 -4.60 15.18
CA GLN A 93 -4.42 -3.27 15.40
C GLN A 93 -3.10 -3.13 14.66
N LEU A 94 -2.83 -1.94 14.14
CA LEU A 94 -1.56 -1.62 13.50
C LEU A 94 -0.36 -1.69 14.47
N PRO A 95 -0.47 -1.17 15.72
CA PRO A 95 0.61 -1.25 16.70
C PRO A 95 1.09 -2.68 16.95
N GLY A 96 2.37 -2.92 16.72
CA GLY A 96 3.00 -4.23 16.93
C GLY A 96 2.86 -5.22 15.77
N SER A 97 2.07 -4.90 14.76
CA SER A 97 1.84 -5.75 13.59
C SER A 97 3.02 -5.73 12.61
N VAL A 98 3.08 -6.78 11.81
CA VAL A 98 3.91 -6.91 10.61
C VAL A 98 2.97 -6.96 9.41
N LEU A 99 3.17 -6.05 8.45
CA LEU A 99 2.40 -5.97 7.21
C LEU A 99 3.09 -6.78 6.11
N TYR A 100 2.29 -7.26 5.17
CA TYR A 100 2.77 -7.93 3.97
C TYR A 100 2.00 -7.42 2.75
N GLU A 101 2.70 -6.69 1.89
CA GLU A 101 2.14 -6.13 0.66
C GLU A 101 2.17 -7.15 -0.46
N LEU A 102 1.06 -7.33 -1.18
CA LEU A 102 0.98 -8.22 -2.33
C LEU A 102 0.07 -7.69 -3.45
N HIS A 103 0.40 -8.07 -4.67
CA HIS A 103 -0.40 -7.85 -5.86
C HIS A 103 -1.13 -9.14 -6.27
N VAL A 104 -2.47 -9.13 -6.26
CA VAL A 104 -3.29 -10.33 -6.51
C VAL A 104 -2.92 -11.01 -7.83
N GLY A 105 -2.77 -10.24 -8.92
CA GLY A 105 -2.53 -10.77 -10.26
C GLY A 105 -1.17 -11.44 -10.47
N THR A 106 -0.20 -11.25 -9.56
CA THR A 106 1.16 -11.82 -9.68
C THR A 106 1.62 -12.60 -8.45
N PHE A 107 0.82 -12.63 -7.39
CA PHE A 107 1.14 -13.37 -6.17
C PHE A 107 1.15 -14.89 -6.41
N THR A 108 0.24 -15.36 -7.27
CA THR A 108 0.14 -16.76 -7.68
C THR A 108 0.12 -16.88 -9.22
N PRO A 109 0.41 -18.06 -9.78
CA PRO A 109 0.30 -18.27 -11.23
C PRO A 109 -1.08 -17.96 -11.80
N GLU A 110 -2.16 -18.23 -11.04
CA GLU A 110 -3.55 -18.01 -11.45
C GLU A 110 -3.94 -16.53 -11.39
N GLY A 111 -3.31 -15.75 -10.48
CA GLY A 111 -3.55 -14.33 -10.33
C GLY A 111 -4.96 -13.97 -9.84
N THR A 112 -5.54 -14.76 -8.94
CA THR A 112 -6.89 -14.58 -8.41
C THR A 112 -6.94 -14.56 -6.89
N PHE A 113 -8.01 -14.02 -6.30
CA PHE A 113 -8.24 -14.06 -4.85
C PHE A 113 -8.28 -15.50 -4.33
N ASP A 114 -8.95 -16.41 -5.04
CA ASP A 114 -9.06 -17.81 -4.61
C ASP A 114 -7.69 -18.52 -4.60
N ALA A 115 -6.84 -18.24 -5.56
CA ALA A 115 -5.47 -18.78 -5.57
C ALA A 115 -4.60 -18.16 -4.45
N ALA A 116 -4.79 -16.87 -4.14
CA ALA A 116 -4.10 -16.20 -3.05
C ALA A 116 -4.51 -16.79 -1.67
N ILE A 117 -5.79 -17.22 -1.49
CA ILE A 117 -6.24 -17.91 -0.28
C ILE A 117 -5.38 -19.14 0.02
N ALA A 118 -4.98 -19.91 -1.00
CA ALA A 118 -4.15 -21.09 -0.83
C ALA A 118 -2.74 -20.78 -0.28
N LYS A 119 -2.32 -19.52 -0.27
CA LYS A 119 -1.01 -19.08 0.24
C LYS A 119 -1.09 -18.39 1.61
N LEU A 120 -2.26 -18.21 2.19
CA LEU A 120 -2.41 -17.54 3.50
C LEU A 120 -1.70 -18.30 4.63
N ASP A 121 -1.61 -19.62 4.58
CA ASP A 121 -0.89 -20.42 5.59
C ASP A 121 0.62 -20.09 5.62
N HIS A 122 1.22 -19.79 4.47
CA HIS A 122 2.60 -19.30 4.39
C HIS A 122 2.79 -17.98 5.15
N LEU A 123 1.85 -17.04 5.00
CA LEU A 123 1.91 -15.75 5.71
C LEU A 123 1.70 -15.90 7.21
N VAL A 124 0.81 -16.82 7.63
CA VAL A 124 0.61 -17.14 9.05
C VAL A 124 1.88 -17.76 9.65
N ASP A 125 2.51 -18.71 8.95
CA ASP A 125 3.76 -19.35 9.42
C ASP A 125 4.92 -18.36 9.48
N LEU A 126 5.01 -17.45 8.51
CA LEU A 126 5.97 -16.33 8.51
C LEU A 126 5.79 -15.43 9.74
N GLY A 127 4.56 -15.26 10.19
CA GLY A 127 4.21 -14.41 11.31
C GLY A 127 3.69 -13.04 10.89
N VAL A 128 3.10 -12.89 9.73
CA VAL A 128 2.36 -11.68 9.29
C VAL A 128 1.10 -11.51 10.13
N ASP A 129 0.69 -10.26 10.34
CA ASP A 129 -0.56 -9.89 11.03
C ASP A 129 -1.59 -9.28 10.09
N LEU A 130 -1.14 -8.49 9.13
CA LEU A 130 -1.98 -7.74 8.18
C LEU A 130 -1.47 -7.95 6.76
N VAL A 131 -2.36 -8.31 5.86
CA VAL A 131 -2.07 -8.40 4.42
C VAL A 131 -2.56 -7.12 3.76
N GLU A 132 -1.68 -6.41 3.07
CA GLU A 132 -2.02 -5.23 2.28
C GLU A 132 -2.12 -5.63 0.81
N LEU A 133 -3.32 -5.50 0.25
CA LEU A 133 -3.59 -5.77 -1.16
C LEU A 133 -3.34 -4.49 -1.97
N LEU A 134 -2.52 -4.56 -3.02
CA LEU A 134 -2.48 -3.51 -4.03
C LEU A 134 -3.89 -3.27 -4.61
N PRO A 135 -4.16 -2.12 -5.27
CA PRO A 135 -5.51 -1.76 -5.66
C PRO A 135 -6.18 -2.83 -6.52
N VAL A 136 -7.43 -3.13 -6.17
CA VAL A 136 -8.23 -4.18 -6.83
C VAL A 136 -9.39 -3.62 -7.64
N ASN A 137 -9.51 -2.29 -7.73
CA ASN A 137 -10.61 -1.65 -8.45
C ASN A 137 -10.57 -1.99 -9.94
N ALA A 138 -11.77 -2.11 -10.55
CA ALA A 138 -11.89 -2.44 -11.96
C ALA A 138 -11.22 -1.39 -12.85
N PHE A 139 -10.33 -1.85 -13.70
CA PHE A 139 -9.60 -1.10 -14.73
C PHE A 139 -9.85 -1.68 -16.12
N ASN A 140 -9.53 -0.94 -17.18
CA ASN A 140 -9.62 -1.45 -18.55
C ASN A 140 -8.39 -2.29 -18.90
N GLY A 141 -8.62 -3.53 -19.33
CA GLY A 141 -7.56 -4.50 -19.65
C GLY A 141 -7.58 -5.74 -18.77
N GLU A 142 -6.60 -6.61 -18.98
CA GLU A 142 -6.50 -7.91 -18.29
C GLU A 142 -5.58 -7.87 -17.07
N HIS A 143 -4.52 -7.06 -17.11
CA HIS A 143 -3.53 -6.93 -16.05
C HIS A 143 -3.00 -5.51 -15.93
N ASN A 144 -2.83 -5.08 -14.69
CA ASN A 144 -2.38 -3.75 -14.29
C ASN A 144 -1.89 -3.85 -12.84
N TRP A 145 -1.08 -2.91 -12.39
CA TRP A 145 -0.75 -2.79 -10.97
C TRP A 145 -1.98 -2.51 -10.08
N GLY A 146 -3.06 -1.97 -10.69
CA GLY A 146 -4.32 -1.59 -10.05
C GLY A 146 -4.54 -0.08 -9.94
N TYR A 147 -3.54 0.74 -10.25
CA TYR A 147 -3.64 2.20 -10.12
C TYR A 147 -4.38 2.90 -11.28
N ASP A 148 -4.76 2.16 -12.33
CA ASP A 148 -5.63 2.65 -13.41
C ASP A 148 -7.12 2.36 -13.16
N GLY A 149 -7.53 2.11 -11.91
CA GLY A 149 -8.90 1.84 -11.53
C GLY A 149 -9.86 2.99 -11.87
N VAL A 150 -11.04 2.67 -12.41
CA VAL A 150 -12.07 3.65 -12.80
C VAL A 150 -13.42 3.42 -12.14
N CYS A 151 -13.65 2.25 -11.56
CA CYS A 151 -14.85 1.91 -10.82
C CYS A 151 -14.49 1.71 -9.34
N TRP A 152 -14.55 2.78 -8.55
CA TRP A 152 -14.05 2.80 -7.16
C TRP A 152 -14.85 1.93 -6.19
N TYR A 153 -15.94 1.34 -6.64
CA TYR A 153 -16.81 0.46 -5.84
C TYR A 153 -16.75 -1.00 -6.27
N ALA A 154 -16.15 -1.31 -7.43
CA ALA A 154 -16.14 -2.65 -7.99
C ALA A 154 -14.74 -3.26 -7.99
N PRO A 155 -14.55 -4.48 -7.43
CA PRO A 155 -13.34 -5.26 -7.67
C PRO A 155 -13.23 -5.69 -9.13
N HIS A 156 -12.00 -5.80 -9.61
CA HIS A 156 -11.69 -6.26 -10.96
C HIS A 156 -12.14 -7.71 -11.16
N GLU A 157 -12.99 -7.94 -12.18
CA GLU A 157 -13.62 -9.25 -12.41
C GLU A 157 -12.62 -10.39 -12.61
N PRO A 158 -11.52 -10.23 -13.39
CA PRO A 158 -10.50 -11.27 -13.54
C PRO A 158 -9.84 -11.73 -12.24
N TYR A 159 -9.82 -10.91 -11.17
CA TYR A 159 -9.33 -11.34 -9.86
C TYR A 159 -10.32 -12.21 -9.09
N GLY A 160 -11.58 -12.27 -9.53
CA GLY A 160 -12.68 -13.04 -8.91
C GLY A 160 -13.88 -12.19 -8.49
N GLY A 161 -13.89 -10.89 -8.88
CA GLY A 161 -14.99 -9.96 -8.62
C GLY A 161 -15.30 -9.77 -7.13
N PRO A 162 -16.52 -9.28 -6.82
CA PRO A 162 -16.91 -8.96 -5.44
C PRO A 162 -16.91 -10.17 -4.50
N ASP A 163 -17.42 -11.33 -4.95
CA ASP A 163 -17.46 -12.53 -4.12
C ASP A 163 -16.07 -13.11 -3.88
N GLY A 164 -15.15 -13.01 -4.86
CA GLY A 164 -13.77 -13.45 -4.72
C GLY A 164 -13.04 -12.68 -3.63
N LEU A 165 -13.16 -11.35 -3.63
CA LEU A 165 -12.57 -10.51 -2.58
C LEU A 165 -13.16 -10.84 -1.19
N LYS A 166 -14.48 -11.01 -1.09
CA LYS A 166 -15.13 -11.38 0.18
C LYS A 166 -14.65 -12.73 0.69
N ARG A 167 -14.51 -13.74 -0.19
CA ARG A 167 -13.93 -15.05 0.20
C ARG A 167 -12.50 -14.91 0.69
N PHE A 168 -11.69 -14.05 0.05
CA PHE A 168 -10.31 -13.82 0.49
C PHE A 168 -10.28 -13.20 1.90
N VAL A 169 -11.07 -12.17 2.16
CA VAL A 169 -11.14 -11.52 3.48
C VAL A 169 -11.62 -12.48 4.56
N ASP A 170 -12.71 -13.22 4.30
CA ASP A 170 -13.26 -14.21 5.22
C ASP A 170 -12.23 -15.30 5.56
N ALA A 171 -11.51 -15.81 4.56
CA ALA A 171 -10.45 -16.80 4.74
C ALA A 171 -9.25 -16.24 5.50
N ALA A 172 -8.87 -14.98 5.28
CA ALA A 172 -7.81 -14.31 6.02
C ALA A 172 -8.19 -14.17 7.50
N HIS A 173 -9.41 -13.71 7.80
CA HIS A 173 -9.94 -13.60 9.16
C HIS A 173 -9.98 -14.94 9.87
N ALA A 174 -10.42 -16.00 9.18
CA ALA A 174 -10.44 -17.37 9.74
C ALA A 174 -9.03 -17.86 10.16
N LYS A 175 -7.97 -17.32 9.53
CA LYS A 175 -6.56 -17.61 9.85
C LYS A 175 -5.93 -16.59 10.82
N GLY A 176 -6.69 -15.58 11.26
CA GLY A 176 -6.23 -14.54 12.17
C GLY A 176 -5.43 -13.43 11.50
N LEU A 177 -5.48 -13.33 10.17
CA LEU A 177 -4.90 -12.23 9.39
C LEU A 177 -5.93 -11.14 9.15
N GLY A 178 -5.58 -9.88 9.40
CA GLY A 178 -6.37 -8.75 8.94
C GLY A 178 -6.01 -8.37 7.50
N VAL A 179 -6.88 -7.61 6.84
CA VAL A 179 -6.70 -7.17 5.45
C VAL A 179 -6.74 -5.65 5.35
N ILE A 180 -5.72 -5.07 4.75
CA ILE A 180 -5.66 -3.67 4.33
C ILE A 180 -5.86 -3.65 2.81
N LEU A 181 -6.67 -2.72 2.33
CA LEU A 181 -6.86 -2.51 0.89
C LEU A 181 -6.24 -1.18 0.48
N ASP A 182 -5.41 -1.20 -0.54
CA ASP A 182 -4.93 0.01 -1.18
C ASP A 182 -6.02 0.59 -2.09
N VAL A 183 -6.34 1.89 -1.90
CA VAL A 183 -7.40 2.59 -2.63
C VAL A 183 -6.88 3.89 -3.24
N VAL A 184 -7.24 4.08 -4.51
CA VAL A 184 -6.79 5.19 -5.35
C VAL A 184 -7.94 6.18 -5.53
N TYR A 185 -7.92 7.26 -4.75
CA TYR A 185 -8.93 8.32 -4.85
C TYR A 185 -8.38 9.62 -5.44
N ASN A 186 -7.09 9.68 -5.72
CA ASN A 186 -6.44 10.91 -6.21
C ASN A 186 -6.67 11.13 -7.72
N HIS A 187 -7.03 10.09 -8.47
CA HIS A 187 -7.33 10.17 -9.91
C HIS A 187 -8.22 9.00 -10.36
N PHE A 188 -8.76 9.10 -11.56
CA PHE A 188 -9.33 7.98 -12.30
C PHE A 188 -8.35 7.51 -13.36
N GLY A 189 -8.31 6.22 -13.62
CA GLY A 189 -7.51 5.66 -14.71
C GLY A 189 -7.87 6.27 -16.09
N PRO A 190 -6.99 6.12 -17.07
CA PRO A 190 -7.07 6.83 -18.36
C PRO A 190 -8.16 6.29 -19.30
N SER A 191 -8.71 5.10 -19.05
CA SER A 191 -9.71 4.44 -19.90
C SER A 191 -10.89 3.91 -19.08
N GLY A 192 -12.10 4.25 -19.48
CA GLY A 192 -13.34 3.79 -18.82
C GLY A 192 -13.81 4.66 -17.66
N ALA A 193 -13.22 5.82 -17.42
CA ALA A 193 -13.63 6.76 -16.38
C ALA A 193 -14.93 7.50 -16.76
N TYR A 194 -16.08 6.90 -16.51
CA TYR A 194 -17.38 7.48 -16.86
C TYR A 194 -17.99 8.37 -15.76
N ALA A 195 -17.55 8.29 -14.52
CA ALA A 195 -18.05 9.13 -13.43
C ALA A 195 -18.08 10.63 -13.77
N PRO A 196 -17.04 11.23 -14.40
CA PRO A 196 -17.04 12.64 -14.75
C PRO A 196 -18.10 13.06 -15.78
N ARG A 197 -18.79 12.12 -16.42
CA ARG A 197 -19.91 12.40 -17.31
C ARG A 197 -21.22 12.63 -16.56
N PHE A 198 -21.33 12.14 -15.33
CA PHE A 198 -22.51 12.29 -14.49
C PHE A 198 -22.47 13.58 -13.67
N ALA A 199 -21.29 13.96 -13.17
CA ALA A 199 -21.13 15.05 -12.23
C ALA A 199 -19.69 15.62 -12.28
N PRO A 200 -19.44 16.80 -11.70
CA PRO A 200 -18.12 17.43 -11.68
C PRO A 200 -17.18 16.75 -10.67
N TYR A 201 -16.89 15.46 -10.89
CA TYR A 201 -15.94 14.69 -10.07
C TYR A 201 -14.50 15.22 -10.16
N LEU A 202 -14.14 15.87 -11.26
CA LEU A 202 -12.80 16.36 -11.55
C LEU A 202 -12.79 17.89 -11.71
N THR A 203 -11.68 18.51 -11.33
CA THR A 203 -11.41 19.94 -11.57
C THR A 203 -10.76 20.16 -12.93
N GLU A 204 -10.53 21.42 -13.32
CA GLU A 204 -9.71 21.76 -14.49
C GLU A 204 -8.21 21.70 -14.22
N GLN A 205 -7.79 21.55 -12.96
CA GLN A 205 -6.39 21.38 -12.59
C GLN A 205 -5.93 19.96 -12.88
N SER A 206 -4.66 19.81 -13.20
CA SER A 206 -4.04 18.50 -13.47
C SER A 206 -2.75 18.33 -12.68
N ASN A 207 -2.46 17.11 -12.31
CA ASN A 207 -1.20 16.65 -11.76
C ASN A 207 -0.54 15.62 -12.70
N THR A 208 0.44 14.88 -12.22
CA THR A 208 1.16 13.85 -13.00
C THR A 208 0.23 12.73 -13.51
N TRP A 209 -0.84 12.42 -12.78
CA TRP A 209 -1.76 11.31 -13.10
C TRP A 209 -3.03 11.75 -13.85
N GLY A 210 -3.23 13.05 -14.07
CA GLY A 210 -4.40 13.57 -14.79
C GLY A 210 -5.09 14.71 -14.08
N ARG A 211 -6.39 14.91 -14.38
CA ARG A 211 -7.21 15.94 -13.72
C ARG A 211 -7.43 15.58 -12.25
N THR A 212 -7.30 16.58 -11.37
CA THR A 212 -7.47 16.40 -9.93
C THR A 212 -8.94 16.21 -9.54
N VAL A 213 -9.16 15.46 -8.47
CA VAL A 213 -10.50 15.21 -7.92
C VAL A 213 -11.04 16.49 -7.26
N ASN A 214 -12.32 16.79 -7.47
CA ASN A 214 -12.98 17.99 -6.98
C ASN A 214 -13.37 17.89 -5.51
N LEU A 215 -12.50 18.34 -4.60
CA LEU A 215 -12.73 18.27 -3.15
C LEU A 215 -13.21 19.59 -2.52
N ASP A 216 -13.07 20.71 -3.22
CA ASP A 216 -13.33 22.04 -2.64
C ASP A 216 -14.07 23.02 -3.58
N GLY A 217 -14.29 22.64 -4.85
CA GLY A 217 -15.04 23.43 -5.82
C GLY A 217 -16.57 23.26 -5.69
N PRO A 218 -17.35 23.83 -6.63
CA PRO A 218 -18.79 23.60 -6.71
C PRO A 218 -19.13 22.11 -6.78
N HIS A 219 -20.18 21.68 -6.08
CA HIS A 219 -20.63 20.28 -5.97
C HIS A 219 -19.65 19.31 -5.28
N SER A 220 -18.56 19.82 -4.69
CA SER A 220 -17.57 18.96 -4.00
C SER A 220 -18.15 18.13 -2.85
N ASP A 221 -19.25 18.55 -2.22
CA ASP A 221 -19.91 17.74 -1.19
C ASP A 221 -20.36 16.36 -1.72
N GLY A 222 -20.88 16.32 -2.96
CA GLY A 222 -21.26 15.07 -3.62
C GLY A 222 -20.06 14.18 -3.94
N VAL A 223 -18.94 14.80 -4.35
CA VAL A 223 -17.68 14.08 -4.64
C VAL A 223 -17.05 13.53 -3.35
N ARG A 224 -16.98 14.32 -2.30
CA ARG A 224 -16.50 13.88 -0.97
C ARG A 224 -17.37 12.75 -0.43
N ARG A 225 -18.69 12.86 -0.55
CA ARG A 225 -19.61 11.77 -0.16
C ARG A 225 -19.41 10.51 -0.99
N TYR A 226 -19.09 10.63 -2.27
CA TYR A 226 -18.74 9.50 -3.11
C TYR A 226 -17.49 8.75 -2.59
N ILE A 227 -16.43 9.48 -2.20
CA ILE A 227 -15.22 8.90 -1.59
C ILE A 227 -15.57 8.25 -0.24
N VAL A 228 -16.24 8.98 0.65
CA VAL A 228 -16.60 8.48 1.99
C VAL A 228 -17.44 7.21 1.90
N ASP A 229 -18.44 7.17 1.01
CA ASP A 229 -19.28 5.98 0.83
C ASP A 229 -18.47 4.78 0.31
N SER A 230 -17.50 4.99 -0.59
CA SER A 230 -16.59 3.94 -1.04
C SER A 230 -15.72 3.42 0.12
N VAL A 231 -15.12 4.31 0.91
CA VAL A 231 -14.36 3.96 2.11
C VAL A 231 -15.18 3.10 3.06
N LEU A 232 -16.41 3.54 3.37
CA LEU A 232 -17.29 2.84 4.31
C LEU A 232 -17.75 1.50 3.73
N MET A 233 -17.98 1.39 2.42
CA MET A 233 -18.33 0.13 1.75
C MET A 233 -17.20 -0.90 1.91
N TRP A 234 -15.95 -0.54 1.62
CA TRP A 234 -14.84 -1.47 1.78
C TRP A 234 -14.72 -1.98 3.21
N LEU A 235 -14.83 -1.10 4.19
CA LEU A 235 -14.68 -1.43 5.61
C LEU A 235 -15.88 -2.20 6.18
N ARG A 236 -17.11 -1.86 5.76
CA ARG A 236 -18.35 -2.42 6.28
C ARG A 236 -18.81 -3.65 5.51
N ASP A 237 -18.82 -3.57 4.16
CA ASP A 237 -19.51 -4.57 3.32
C ASP A 237 -18.52 -5.63 2.78
N TYR A 238 -17.23 -5.31 2.73
CA TYR A 238 -16.14 -6.25 2.41
C TYR A 238 -15.31 -6.67 3.63
N HIS A 239 -15.63 -6.15 4.81
CA HIS A 239 -15.01 -6.45 6.09
C HIS A 239 -13.49 -6.20 6.16
N VAL A 240 -12.87 -5.43 5.25
CA VAL A 240 -11.45 -5.11 5.36
C VAL A 240 -11.16 -4.34 6.67
N ASP A 241 -9.95 -4.51 7.22
CA ASP A 241 -9.56 -3.95 8.52
C ASP A 241 -8.95 -2.55 8.40
N GLY A 242 -8.67 -2.12 7.19
CA GLY A 242 -8.16 -0.78 6.96
C GLY A 242 -7.93 -0.48 5.48
N LEU A 243 -7.54 0.76 5.22
CA LEU A 243 -7.21 1.24 3.87
C LEU A 243 -5.85 1.93 3.88
N ARG A 244 -5.06 1.67 2.85
CA ARG A 244 -3.96 2.54 2.44
C ARG A 244 -4.50 3.51 1.41
N LEU A 245 -4.32 4.81 1.64
CA LEU A 245 -4.82 5.89 0.80
C LEU A 245 -3.68 6.38 -0.09
N ASP A 246 -3.77 6.10 -1.37
CA ASP A 246 -2.78 6.43 -2.39
C ASP A 246 -2.63 7.93 -2.58
N ALA A 247 -1.40 8.41 -2.68
CA ALA A 247 -0.98 9.76 -3.07
C ALA A 247 -1.87 10.89 -2.49
N VAL A 248 -2.15 10.86 -1.17
CA VAL A 248 -3.04 11.85 -0.54
C VAL A 248 -2.56 13.29 -0.72
N HIS A 249 -1.27 13.50 -0.93
CA HIS A 249 -0.66 14.81 -1.19
C HIS A 249 -1.04 15.38 -2.59
N ALA A 250 -1.51 14.54 -3.50
CA ALA A 250 -1.96 14.94 -4.84
C ALA A 250 -3.44 15.37 -4.87
N MET A 251 -4.11 15.40 -3.72
CA MET A 251 -5.52 15.74 -3.56
C MET A 251 -5.67 17.09 -2.83
N PRO A 252 -5.57 18.23 -3.55
CA PRO A 252 -5.69 19.54 -2.94
C PRO A 252 -7.10 19.76 -2.37
N ASP A 253 -7.18 20.29 -1.17
CA ASP A 253 -8.42 20.60 -0.48
C ASP A 253 -8.26 21.92 0.31
N GLY A 254 -8.92 22.97 -0.15
CA GLY A 254 -8.92 24.30 0.46
C GLY A 254 -10.03 24.51 1.49
N ARG A 255 -10.83 23.49 1.84
CA ARG A 255 -11.92 23.61 2.81
C ARG A 255 -11.41 23.64 4.25
N ALA A 256 -12.22 24.22 5.14
CA ALA A 256 -11.89 24.34 6.56
C ALA A 256 -11.75 22.96 7.24
N THR A 257 -12.57 21.98 6.86
CA THR A 257 -12.40 20.57 7.24
C THR A 257 -11.79 19.83 6.06
N HIS A 258 -10.57 19.33 6.24
CA HIS A 258 -9.88 18.58 5.21
C HIS A 258 -10.58 17.22 4.95
N TRP A 259 -10.63 16.76 3.70
CA TRP A 259 -11.31 15.51 3.34
C TRP A 259 -10.77 14.28 4.12
N LEU A 260 -9.47 14.23 4.42
CA LEU A 260 -8.88 13.18 5.25
C LEU A 260 -9.42 13.18 6.67
N GLU A 261 -9.64 14.37 7.24
CA GLU A 261 -10.27 14.52 8.56
C GLU A 261 -11.72 14.02 8.52
N GLU A 262 -12.48 14.37 7.49
CA GLU A 262 -13.85 13.89 7.30
C GLU A 262 -13.91 12.36 7.19
N VAL A 263 -13.05 11.77 6.38
CA VAL A 263 -12.92 10.30 6.27
C VAL A 263 -12.54 9.67 7.62
N ALA A 264 -11.60 10.27 8.35
CA ALA A 264 -11.18 9.75 9.65
C ALA A 264 -12.33 9.75 10.68
N VAL A 265 -13.18 10.79 10.69
CA VAL A 265 -14.37 10.87 11.56
C VAL A 265 -15.37 9.76 11.24
N GLU A 266 -15.68 9.55 9.96
CA GLU A 266 -16.63 8.52 9.53
C GLU A 266 -16.12 7.11 9.82
N VAL A 267 -14.82 6.86 9.61
CA VAL A 267 -14.20 5.56 9.91
C VAL A 267 -14.15 5.29 11.42
N GLU A 268 -13.87 6.30 12.24
CA GLU A 268 -13.91 6.15 13.71
C GLU A 268 -15.33 5.81 14.19
N SER A 269 -16.34 6.48 13.62
CA SER A 269 -17.75 6.18 13.89
C SER A 269 -18.11 4.76 13.50
N LEU A 270 -17.70 4.31 12.31
CA LEU A 270 -17.92 2.94 11.83
C LEU A 270 -17.18 1.92 12.72
N SER A 271 -15.91 2.17 13.07
CA SER A 271 -15.11 1.32 13.97
C SER A 271 -15.82 1.10 15.31
N THR A 272 -16.38 2.18 15.87
CA THR A 272 -17.17 2.13 17.10
C THR A 272 -18.44 1.28 16.93
N ALA A 273 -19.15 1.46 15.82
CA ALA A 273 -20.38 0.70 15.54
C ALA A 273 -20.12 -0.79 15.31
N LEU A 274 -19.01 -1.14 14.65
CA LEU A 274 -18.61 -2.52 14.41
C LEU A 274 -17.94 -3.19 15.62
N GLY A 275 -17.49 -2.40 16.61
CA GLY A 275 -16.78 -2.90 17.79
C GLY A 275 -15.40 -3.50 17.49
N ARG A 276 -14.76 -3.11 16.37
CA ARG A 276 -13.41 -3.54 15.98
C ARG A 276 -12.56 -2.39 15.45
N PRO A 277 -11.21 -2.42 15.65
CA PRO A 277 -10.34 -1.38 15.13
C PRO A 277 -10.34 -1.38 13.61
N LEU A 278 -10.38 -0.19 13.03
CA LEU A 278 -10.18 0.05 11.61
C LEU A 278 -8.99 1.00 11.42
N SER A 279 -8.20 0.83 10.39
CA SER A 279 -6.99 1.60 10.16
C SER A 279 -7.04 2.40 8.85
N LEU A 280 -6.56 3.64 8.90
CA LEU A 280 -6.30 4.47 7.72
C LEU A 280 -4.80 4.77 7.68
N ILE A 281 -4.16 4.42 6.57
CA ILE A 281 -2.72 4.60 6.33
C ILE A 281 -2.57 5.55 5.14
N ALA A 282 -1.92 6.68 5.31
CA ALA A 282 -1.66 7.59 4.20
C ALA A 282 -0.38 7.22 3.46
N GLU A 283 -0.39 7.33 2.14
CA GLU A 283 0.83 7.44 1.37
C GLU A 283 1.04 8.90 0.98
N SER A 284 2.18 9.44 1.37
CA SER A 284 2.57 10.82 1.07
C SER A 284 4.07 11.00 1.16
N ASP A 285 4.62 11.65 0.15
CA ASP A 285 6.05 11.99 0.09
C ASP A 285 6.42 13.31 0.80
N LEU A 286 5.46 13.96 1.46
CA LEU A 286 5.67 15.29 2.04
C LEU A 286 6.42 15.29 3.37
N ASN A 287 6.55 14.16 4.04
CA ASN A 287 7.07 14.08 5.41
C ASN A 287 6.30 15.03 6.37
N ASP A 288 4.97 15.01 6.27
CA ASP A 288 4.11 15.85 7.10
C ASP A 288 3.43 15.05 8.22
N PRO A 289 3.81 15.26 9.49
CA PRO A 289 3.18 14.58 10.61
C PRO A 289 1.72 15.02 10.87
N THR A 290 1.22 16.07 10.21
CA THR A 290 -0.18 16.50 10.32
C THR A 290 -1.14 15.38 9.94
N LEU A 291 -0.78 14.54 8.98
CA LEU A 291 -1.58 13.39 8.54
C LEU A 291 -1.98 12.48 9.71
N ILE A 292 -1.03 12.20 10.60
CA ILE A 292 -1.18 11.25 11.71
C ILE A 292 -1.30 11.92 13.09
N THR A 293 -1.32 13.24 13.13
CA THR A 293 -1.58 13.99 14.36
C THR A 293 -3.06 13.90 14.70
N ALA A 294 -3.39 13.77 16.00
CA ALA A 294 -4.76 13.72 16.46
C ALA A 294 -5.53 15.01 16.08
N ARG A 295 -6.81 14.89 15.79
CA ARG A 295 -7.66 16.02 15.35
C ARG A 295 -7.73 17.14 16.39
N GLU A 296 -7.78 16.77 17.67
CA GLU A 296 -7.78 17.71 18.80
C GLU A 296 -6.47 18.53 18.89
N ALA A 297 -5.42 18.04 18.24
CA ALA A 297 -4.12 18.71 18.13
C ALA A 297 -3.90 19.37 16.76
N GLY A 298 -4.96 19.45 15.94
CA GLY A 298 -4.92 20.11 14.63
C GLY A 298 -4.39 19.27 13.48
N GLY A 299 -4.38 17.95 13.62
CA GLY A 299 -4.08 17.01 12.54
C GLY A 299 -5.32 16.39 11.92
N TYR A 300 -5.12 15.48 10.96
CA TYR A 300 -6.22 14.81 10.26
C TYR A 300 -6.68 13.52 10.94
N GLY A 301 -5.93 12.99 11.89
CA GLY A 301 -6.33 11.85 12.72
C GLY A 301 -6.18 10.48 12.06
N LEU A 302 -5.41 10.36 10.97
CA LEU A 302 -5.11 9.07 10.39
C LEU A 302 -4.26 8.20 11.32
N HIS A 303 -4.27 6.89 11.13
CA HIS A 303 -3.63 5.94 12.03
C HIS A 303 -2.12 5.81 11.77
N ALA A 304 -1.71 5.85 10.49
CA ALA A 304 -0.31 5.80 10.09
C ALA A 304 -0.07 6.48 8.74
N GLN A 305 1.21 6.61 8.38
CA GLN A 305 1.66 6.98 7.04
C GLN A 305 2.86 6.13 6.63
N TRP A 306 3.02 5.89 5.33
CA TRP A 306 4.21 5.30 4.75
C TRP A 306 5.41 6.22 4.98
N ASN A 307 6.59 5.63 5.15
CA ASN A 307 7.82 6.35 5.46
C ASN A 307 8.92 6.04 4.45
N ASP A 308 8.91 6.78 3.35
CA ASP A 308 9.91 6.67 2.30
C ASP A 308 11.32 6.99 2.80
N ASP A 309 11.48 7.94 3.73
CA ASP A 309 12.80 8.26 4.28
C ASP A 309 13.44 7.07 4.99
N ALA A 310 12.64 6.19 5.62
CA ALA A 310 13.14 4.96 6.22
C ALA A 310 13.63 3.98 5.15
N HIS A 311 12.88 3.82 4.06
CA HIS A 311 13.33 3.06 2.90
C HIS A 311 14.61 3.65 2.31
N HIS A 312 14.61 4.95 1.99
CA HIS A 312 15.75 5.61 1.36
C HIS A 312 17.02 5.47 2.18
N ALA A 313 16.94 5.68 3.50
CA ALA A 313 18.09 5.56 4.39
C ALA A 313 18.63 4.12 4.46
N LEU A 314 17.75 3.12 4.58
CA LEU A 314 18.15 1.72 4.61
C LEU A 314 18.69 1.26 3.25
N HIS A 315 17.95 1.52 2.18
CA HIS A 315 18.31 1.11 0.82
C HIS A 315 19.67 1.65 0.40
N THR A 316 19.88 2.96 0.56
CA THR A 316 21.12 3.61 0.15
C THR A 316 22.31 3.20 1.00
N LEU A 317 22.09 2.88 2.28
CA LEU A 317 23.15 2.38 3.16
C LEU A 317 23.58 0.96 2.74
N LEU A 318 22.64 0.11 2.34
CA LEU A 318 22.89 -1.29 1.98
C LEU A 318 23.45 -1.43 0.55
N THR A 319 22.91 -0.66 -0.40
CA THR A 319 23.22 -0.80 -1.84
C THR A 319 24.33 0.14 -2.32
N GLY A 320 24.51 1.27 -1.64
CA GLY A 320 25.39 2.35 -2.10
C GLY A 320 24.78 3.24 -3.18
N GLU A 321 23.54 3.01 -3.59
CA GLU A 321 22.86 3.82 -4.63
C GLU A 321 22.64 5.28 -4.20
N ARG A 322 22.80 6.22 -5.15
CA ARG A 322 22.74 7.67 -4.91
C ARG A 322 22.01 8.45 -6.02
N GLN A 323 21.29 7.76 -6.90
CA GLN A 323 20.62 8.41 -8.04
C GLN A 323 19.30 9.03 -7.58
N GLY A 324 18.90 10.13 -8.23
CA GLY A 324 17.60 10.76 -8.03
C GLY A 324 17.35 11.15 -6.58
N TYR A 325 16.24 10.71 -6.02
CA TYR A 325 15.83 11.01 -4.65
C TYR A 325 16.71 10.36 -3.57
N TYR A 326 17.59 9.42 -3.93
CA TYR A 326 18.55 8.81 -3.02
C TYR A 326 19.78 9.71 -2.73
N GLY A 327 19.97 10.81 -3.47
CA GLY A 327 21.20 11.60 -3.45
C GLY A 327 21.63 12.12 -2.09
N ASP A 328 20.68 12.51 -1.26
CA ASP A 328 20.93 13.09 0.08
C ASP A 328 21.10 12.01 1.17
N PHE A 329 20.69 10.77 0.88
CA PHE A 329 20.71 9.65 1.83
C PHE A 329 22.04 8.88 1.82
N GLY A 330 22.20 7.91 2.73
CA GLY A 330 23.27 6.89 2.71
C GLY A 330 24.43 7.12 3.64
N SER A 331 24.31 8.02 4.59
CA SER A 331 25.18 8.03 5.75
C SER A 331 24.54 7.30 6.94
N LEU A 332 25.35 6.88 7.90
CA LEU A 332 24.86 6.31 9.16
C LEU A 332 24.17 7.36 10.03
N GLU A 333 24.55 8.63 9.89
CA GLU A 333 23.85 9.77 10.51
C GLU A 333 22.42 9.86 9.97
N CYS A 334 22.23 9.77 8.66
CA CYS A 334 20.91 9.79 8.04
C CYS A 334 20.01 8.66 8.61
N LEU A 335 20.53 7.43 8.68
CA LEU A 335 19.77 6.32 9.29
C LEU A 335 19.52 6.56 10.79
N THR A 336 20.44 7.19 11.50
CA THR A 336 20.28 7.58 12.92
C THR A 336 19.12 8.56 13.07
N ASP A 337 19.06 9.60 12.25
CA ASP A 337 17.98 10.59 12.25
C ASP A 337 16.62 9.93 11.98
N VAL A 338 16.57 9.04 10.98
CA VAL A 338 15.35 8.29 10.65
C VAL A 338 14.92 7.39 11.81
N LEU A 339 15.79 6.55 12.36
CA LEU A 339 15.44 5.62 13.44
C LEU A 339 15.00 6.34 14.72
N THR A 340 15.46 7.57 14.94
CA THR A 340 15.14 8.34 16.15
C THR A 340 14.08 9.41 15.94
N GLY A 341 13.87 9.89 14.71
CA GLY A 341 12.99 11.01 14.37
C GLY A 341 11.95 10.72 13.29
N ALA A 342 11.94 9.53 12.73
CA ALA A 342 11.14 9.05 11.62
C ALA A 342 11.54 9.63 10.25
N PHE A 343 11.81 10.93 10.14
CA PHE A 343 12.19 11.58 8.89
C PHE A 343 13.62 12.09 8.93
N PHE A 344 14.35 11.92 7.84
CA PHE A 344 15.62 12.58 7.57
C PHE A 344 15.38 14.02 7.09
N HIS A 345 14.49 14.17 6.08
CA HIS A 345 14.06 15.49 5.67
C HIS A 345 12.95 16.00 6.61
N ALA A 346 13.35 16.69 7.65
CA ALA A 346 12.48 17.24 8.69
C ALA A 346 12.55 18.77 8.74
N GLY A 347 12.39 19.44 7.59
CA GLY A 347 12.61 20.88 7.37
C GLY A 347 13.97 21.19 6.77
N THR A 348 14.75 20.19 6.40
CA THR A 348 16.07 20.31 5.80
C THR A 348 16.01 20.47 4.28
N TRP A 349 17.11 20.91 3.67
CA TRP A 349 17.22 21.01 2.21
C TRP A 349 17.24 19.61 1.58
N SER A 350 16.41 19.42 0.54
CA SER A 350 16.47 18.26 -0.33
C SER A 350 17.07 18.65 -1.68
N SER A 351 18.17 18.02 -2.06
CA SER A 351 18.84 18.30 -3.34
C SER A 351 17.99 17.87 -4.52
N PHE A 352 17.26 16.75 -4.38
CA PHE A 352 16.34 16.24 -5.39
C PHE A 352 15.16 17.20 -5.65
N ARG A 353 14.58 17.77 -4.57
CA ARG A 353 13.44 18.68 -4.67
C ARG A 353 13.84 20.14 -4.91
N GLY A 354 15.13 20.50 -4.73
CA GLY A 354 15.63 21.87 -4.86
C GLY A 354 15.01 22.85 -3.85
N ARG A 355 14.52 22.35 -2.71
CA ARG A 355 13.86 23.14 -1.65
C ARG A 355 13.95 22.46 -0.28
N SER A 356 13.62 23.20 0.79
CA SER A 356 13.41 22.59 2.11
C SER A 356 12.20 21.66 2.08
N HIS A 357 12.29 20.53 2.78
CA HIS A 357 11.31 19.46 2.74
C HIS A 357 11.04 18.88 4.13
N GLY A 358 9.79 18.47 4.35
CA GLY A 358 9.33 17.82 5.55
C GLY A 358 9.15 18.74 6.76
N ARG A 359 8.72 18.13 7.87
CA ARG A 359 8.57 18.74 9.19
C ARG A 359 9.07 17.78 10.26
N PRO A 360 9.65 18.28 11.38
CA PRO A 360 10.06 17.42 12.47
C PRO A 360 8.83 16.76 13.16
N VAL A 361 9.03 15.52 13.57
CA VAL A 361 8.07 14.75 14.35
C VAL A 361 8.27 15.04 15.84
N ASP A 362 7.19 15.24 16.60
CA ASP A 362 7.25 15.27 18.05
C ASP A 362 7.48 13.85 18.59
N ARG A 363 8.73 13.51 18.87
CA ARG A 363 9.17 12.18 19.34
C ARG A 363 8.60 11.77 20.69
N GLN A 364 8.07 12.72 21.47
CA GLN A 364 7.44 12.43 22.76
C GLN A 364 5.96 12.00 22.61
N ARG A 365 5.29 12.53 21.59
CA ARG A 365 3.85 12.35 21.38
C ARG A 365 3.51 11.40 20.23
N THR A 366 4.35 11.36 19.19
CA THR A 366 4.11 10.52 18.01
C THR A 366 4.84 9.20 18.16
N PRO A 367 4.12 8.09 18.36
CA PRO A 367 4.75 6.78 18.44
C PRO A 367 5.18 6.26 17.06
N GLY A 368 6.30 5.54 17.03
CA GLY A 368 6.90 5.03 15.79
C GLY A 368 6.01 4.09 14.99
N HIS A 369 5.08 3.36 15.63
CA HIS A 369 4.16 2.48 14.90
C HIS A 369 3.22 3.23 13.93
N ARG A 370 3.14 4.56 14.02
CA ARG A 370 2.40 5.39 13.05
C ARG A 370 3.16 5.60 11.74
N PHE A 371 4.36 5.06 11.60
CA PHE A 371 5.15 5.07 10.37
C PHE A 371 5.30 3.64 9.87
N VAL A 372 4.83 3.37 8.65
CA VAL A 372 5.04 2.09 7.98
C VAL A 372 6.37 2.16 7.25
N ALA A 373 7.31 1.30 7.62
CA ALA A 373 8.65 1.24 7.04
C ALA A 373 8.85 -0.07 6.28
N TYR A 374 9.64 -0.02 5.23
CA TYR A 374 9.92 -1.13 4.33
C TYR A 374 11.32 -1.04 3.73
N LEU A 375 11.90 -2.17 3.35
CA LEU A 375 13.08 -2.23 2.48
C LEU A 375 12.69 -2.19 1.02
N GLN A 376 11.56 -2.79 0.69
CA GLN A 376 10.98 -2.87 -0.64
C GLN A 376 9.48 -2.73 -0.54
N ASN A 377 8.88 -2.14 -1.56
CA ASN A 377 7.45 -2.17 -1.84
C ASN A 377 7.25 -2.18 -3.36
N HIS A 378 6.01 -2.17 -3.84
CA HIS A 378 5.71 -2.19 -5.26
C HIS A 378 6.34 -1.01 -6.00
N ASP A 379 6.33 0.20 -5.42
CA ASP A 379 6.87 1.41 -6.03
C ASP A 379 8.40 1.40 -6.08
N GLN A 380 9.04 1.05 -4.98
CA GLN A 380 10.50 1.11 -4.87
C GLN A 380 11.20 0.09 -5.78
N ILE A 381 10.56 -1.05 -6.04
CA ILE A 381 11.05 -2.03 -7.00
C ILE A 381 10.56 -1.68 -8.41
N GLY A 382 9.28 -1.43 -8.58
CA GLY A 382 8.66 -1.23 -9.89
C GLY A 382 9.06 0.05 -10.59
N ASN A 383 9.56 1.05 -9.86
CA ASN A 383 10.16 2.27 -10.41
C ASN A 383 11.66 2.13 -10.71
N ARG A 384 12.20 0.92 -10.72
CA ARG A 384 13.52 0.60 -11.27
C ARG A 384 13.36 0.15 -12.72
N ALA A 385 14.35 0.45 -13.58
CA ALA A 385 14.26 0.19 -15.02
C ALA A 385 13.88 -1.26 -15.36
N THR A 386 14.47 -2.22 -14.67
CA THR A 386 14.24 -3.65 -14.87
C THR A 386 13.36 -4.30 -13.81
N GLY A 387 12.90 -3.51 -12.82
CA GLY A 387 12.13 -4.03 -11.70
C GLY A 387 12.93 -4.99 -10.80
N ASP A 388 14.23 -4.79 -10.72
CA ASP A 388 15.14 -5.65 -9.96
C ASP A 388 15.01 -5.42 -8.46
N ARG A 389 14.98 -6.51 -7.71
CA ARG A 389 14.94 -6.52 -6.24
C ARG A 389 16.34 -6.32 -5.66
N ILE A 390 16.43 -5.89 -4.40
CA ILE A 390 17.72 -5.79 -3.70
C ILE A 390 18.44 -7.15 -3.61
N SER A 391 17.71 -8.27 -3.69
CA SER A 391 18.26 -9.63 -3.76
C SER A 391 19.10 -9.88 -5.01
N ALA A 392 18.94 -9.08 -6.06
CA ALA A 392 19.76 -9.19 -7.28
C ALA A 392 21.18 -8.63 -7.11
N THR A 393 21.39 -7.72 -6.14
CA THR A 393 22.65 -6.99 -5.97
C THR A 393 23.33 -7.22 -4.63
N LEU A 394 22.57 -7.49 -3.56
CA LEU A 394 23.11 -7.66 -2.23
C LEU A 394 23.49 -9.11 -1.93
N SER A 395 24.54 -9.29 -1.12
CA SER A 395 24.88 -10.58 -0.53
C SER A 395 23.76 -11.07 0.42
N ALA A 396 23.69 -12.37 0.65
CA ALA A 396 22.78 -12.94 1.63
C ALA A 396 23.03 -12.42 3.06
N GLY A 397 24.28 -12.06 3.38
CA GLY A 397 24.65 -11.40 4.64
C GLY A 397 24.01 -10.02 4.75
N MET A 398 24.17 -9.20 3.73
CA MET A 398 23.64 -7.84 3.71
C MET A 398 22.09 -7.83 3.67
N LEU A 399 21.44 -8.76 2.96
CA LEU A 399 19.99 -8.95 3.00
C LEU A 399 19.49 -9.23 4.43
N ARG A 400 20.17 -10.14 5.16
CA ARG A 400 19.85 -10.43 6.56
C ARG A 400 20.08 -9.22 7.48
N VAL A 401 21.13 -8.42 7.23
CA VAL A 401 21.36 -7.15 7.94
C VAL A 401 20.20 -6.19 7.72
N GLY A 402 19.79 -5.99 6.46
CA GLY A 402 18.66 -5.13 6.11
C GLY A 402 17.36 -5.56 6.79
N ALA A 403 17.00 -6.85 6.68
CA ALA A 403 15.83 -7.41 7.37
C ALA A 403 15.91 -7.21 8.90
N THR A 404 17.11 -7.39 9.49
CA THR A 404 17.30 -7.16 10.92
C THR A 404 17.04 -5.71 11.30
N LEU A 405 17.57 -4.76 10.55
CA LEU A 405 17.37 -3.33 10.82
C LEU A 405 15.90 -2.91 10.65
N LEU A 406 15.22 -3.37 9.60
CA LEU A 406 13.81 -3.10 9.37
C LEU A 406 12.94 -3.68 10.49
N LEU A 407 13.04 -4.99 10.73
CA LEU A 407 12.15 -5.71 11.66
C LEU A 407 12.44 -5.39 13.14
N THR A 408 13.54 -4.73 13.46
CA THR A 408 13.84 -4.23 14.82
C THR A 408 13.68 -2.72 14.97
N ALA A 409 13.36 -1.99 13.90
CA ALA A 409 13.04 -0.56 13.94
C ALA A 409 11.81 -0.27 14.81
N PRO A 410 11.66 0.96 15.32
CA PRO A 410 10.50 1.36 16.15
C PRO A 410 9.20 1.49 15.34
N PHE A 411 9.25 1.24 14.05
CA PHE A 411 8.18 1.41 13.09
C PHE A 411 7.31 0.16 12.93
N THR A 412 6.18 0.29 12.25
CA THR A 412 5.42 -0.84 11.73
C THR A 412 6.13 -1.34 10.47
N PRO A 413 6.71 -2.53 10.48
CA PRO A 413 7.41 -3.05 9.32
C PRO A 413 6.43 -3.63 8.30
N MET A 414 6.73 -3.43 7.02
CA MET A 414 6.06 -4.04 5.89
C MET A 414 7.08 -4.79 5.03
N LEU A 415 6.71 -6.00 4.61
CA LEU A 415 7.45 -6.82 3.66
C LEU A 415 6.72 -6.82 2.32
N PHE A 416 7.44 -6.76 1.22
CA PHE A 416 6.87 -6.95 -0.11
C PHE A 416 6.90 -8.42 -0.50
N MET A 417 5.84 -8.91 -1.16
CA MET A 417 5.72 -10.32 -1.57
C MET A 417 7.00 -10.88 -2.17
N GLY A 418 7.48 -11.98 -1.58
CA GLY A 418 8.72 -12.69 -1.97
C GLY A 418 10.00 -12.13 -1.33
N GLU A 419 9.95 -11.02 -0.59
CA GLU A 419 11.11 -10.45 0.10
C GLU A 419 11.64 -11.42 1.16
N GLU A 420 10.76 -12.10 1.85
CA GLU A 420 11.06 -12.99 2.96
C GLU A 420 11.89 -14.22 2.57
N TRP A 421 11.92 -14.60 1.30
CA TRP A 421 12.81 -15.64 0.80
C TRP A 421 13.87 -15.13 -0.19
N ALA A 422 13.99 -13.80 -0.32
CA ALA A 422 14.88 -13.16 -1.30
C ALA A 422 14.57 -13.61 -2.74
N ALA A 423 13.29 -13.54 -3.14
CA ALA A 423 12.85 -13.91 -4.48
C ALA A 423 13.72 -13.26 -5.57
N THR A 424 14.01 -13.99 -6.62
CA THR A 424 14.73 -13.49 -7.79
C THR A 424 13.80 -12.94 -8.85
N THR A 425 12.50 -13.23 -8.74
CA THR A 425 11.46 -12.70 -9.61
C THR A 425 11.45 -11.17 -9.58
N PRO A 426 11.62 -10.46 -10.70
CA PRO A 426 11.53 -9.00 -10.75
C PRO A 426 10.08 -8.55 -10.50
N TRP A 427 9.91 -7.28 -10.15
CA TRP A 427 8.62 -6.63 -10.12
C TRP A 427 8.65 -5.44 -11.09
N GLN A 428 8.11 -5.65 -12.30
CA GLN A 428 8.16 -4.69 -13.40
C GLN A 428 6.85 -3.90 -13.48
N PHE A 429 6.91 -2.68 -14.00
CA PHE A 429 5.71 -1.94 -14.33
C PHE A 429 5.05 -2.54 -15.57
N PHE A 430 3.80 -2.98 -15.43
CA PHE A 430 3.01 -3.59 -16.50
C PHE A 430 1.60 -3.03 -16.55
N THR A 431 1.07 -2.91 -17.76
CA THR A 431 -0.31 -2.56 -18.07
C THR A 431 -0.79 -3.38 -19.27
N SER A 432 -2.09 -3.36 -19.55
CA SER A 432 -2.66 -4.01 -20.74
C SER A 432 -3.79 -3.16 -21.34
N HIS A 433 -3.46 -1.93 -21.74
CA HIS A 433 -4.43 -1.04 -22.35
C HIS A 433 -4.88 -1.56 -23.72
N PRO A 434 -6.19 -1.82 -23.92
CA PRO A 434 -6.70 -2.26 -25.22
C PRO A 434 -6.60 -1.20 -26.31
N GLU A 435 -6.54 0.10 -25.93
CA GLU A 435 -6.42 1.21 -26.87
C GLU A 435 -4.97 1.37 -27.36
N PRO A 436 -4.67 1.18 -28.66
CA PRO A 436 -3.30 1.21 -29.15
C PRO A 436 -2.56 2.54 -28.93
N GLU A 437 -3.26 3.66 -29.02
CA GLU A 437 -2.68 4.98 -28.81
C GLU A 437 -2.28 5.19 -27.35
N LEU A 438 -3.11 4.76 -26.41
CA LEU A 438 -2.83 4.81 -24.98
C LEU A 438 -1.66 3.89 -24.63
N ALA A 439 -1.66 2.67 -25.14
CA ALA A 439 -0.58 1.70 -24.95
C ALA A 439 0.78 2.27 -25.37
N VAL A 440 0.86 2.89 -26.57
CA VAL A 440 2.07 3.55 -27.05
C VAL A 440 2.46 4.76 -26.18
N ALA A 441 1.48 5.54 -25.74
CA ALA A 441 1.74 6.72 -24.90
C ALA A 441 2.33 6.31 -23.54
N VAL A 442 1.78 5.28 -22.89
CA VAL A 442 2.28 4.74 -21.63
C VAL A 442 3.71 4.19 -21.76
N ALA A 443 3.97 3.35 -22.78
CA ALA A 443 5.29 2.79 -23.03
C ALA A 443 6.33 3.90 -23.31
N THR A 444 5.96 4.93 -24.06
CA THR A 444 6.83 6.06 -24.37
C THR A 444 7.09 6.92 -23.14
N GLY A 445 6.06 7.18 -22.35
CA GLY A 445 6.16 7.93 -21.08
C GLY A 445 7.14 7.26 -20.13
N ARG A 446 7.01 5.96 -19.95
CA ARG A 446 7.87 5.16 -19.05
C ARG A 446 9.34 5.20 -19.48
N ARG A 447 9.64 5.02 -20.77
CA ARG A 447 11.01 5.12 -21.28
C ARG A 447 11.61 6.52 -21.08
N ARG A 448 10.81 7.57 -21.25
CA ARG A 448 11.26 8.96 -21.03
C ARG A 448 11.57 9.25 -19.58
N GLU A 449 10.77 8.74 -18.65
CA GLU A 449 10.98 8.86 -17.21
C GLU A 449 12.31 8.26 -16.80
N PHE A 450 12.61 7.03 -17.21
CA PHE A 450 13.88 6.37 -16.90
C PHE A 450 15.09 7.00 -17.56
N ALA A 451 14.95 7.51 -18.80
CA ALA A 451 16.03 8.27 -19.44
C ALA A 451 16.40 9.53 -18.63
N ALA A 452 15.42 10.20 -18.01
CA ALA A 452 15.67 11.34 -17.13
C ALA A 452 16.43 10.96 -15.85
N HIS A 453 16.34 9.70 -15.42
CA HIS A 453 17.06 9.16 -14.25
C HIS A 453 18.40 8.50 -14.61
N GLY A 454 18.83 8.57 -15.89
CA GLY A 454 20.13 8.08 -16.34
C GLY A 454 20.19 6.60 -16.73
N TRP A 455 19.04 5.91 -16.86
CA TRP A 455 18.96 4.55 -17.38
C TRP A 455 18.98 4.52 -18.92
N ALA A 456 19.55 3.46 -19.48
CA ALA A 456 19.46 3.24 -20.93
C ALA A 456 18.02 2.89 -21.31
N THR A 457 17.46 3.55 -22.32
CA THR A 457 16.06 3.36 -22.74
C THR A 457 15.76 1.94 -23.25
N ASP A 458 16.78 1.26 -23.76
CA ASP A 458 16.67 -0.10 -24.31
C ASP A 458 16.56 -1.17 -23.21
N ASP A 459 16.95 -0.84 -21.98
CA ASP A 459 16.86 -1.75 -20.83
C ASP A 459 15.47 -1.73 -20.18
N VAL A 460 14.61 -0.76 -20.52
CA VAL A 460 13.26 -0.62 -19.93
C VAL A 460 12.28 -1.53 -20.64
N PRO A 461 11.71 -2.55 -19.96
CA PRO A 461 10.70 -3.41 -20.56
C PRO A 461 9.50 -2.64 -21.06
N ASP A 462 8.87 -3.12 -22.15
CA ASP A 462 7.61 -2.56 -22.59
C ASP A 462 6.50 -2.96 -21.60
N PRO A 463 5.81 -2.01 -20.95
CA PRO A 463 4.76 -2.33 -19.97
C PRO A 463 3.55 -3.03 -20.61
N GLN A 464 3.38 -2.91 -21.95
CA GLN A 464 2.29 -3.56 -22.70
C GLN A 464 2.64 -4.99 -23.17
N ASP A 465 3.91 -5.40 -23.07
CA ASP A 465 4.30 -6.77 -23.41
C ASP A 465 3.77 -7.73 -22.33
N PRO A 466 2.92 -8.73 -22.67
CA PRO A 466 2.46 -9.73 -21.72
C PRO A 466 3.58 -10.42 -20.95
N GLN A 467 4.79 -10.51 -21.53
CA GLN A 467 5.95 -11.10 -20.85
C GLN A 467 6.44 -10.23 -19.67
N THR A 468 6.22 -8.92 -19.69
CA THR A 468 6.54 -8.04 -18.55
C THR A 468 5.69 -8.39 -17.33
N PHE A 469 4.40 -8.64 -17.52
CA PHE A 469 3.51 -9.15 -16.47
C PHE A 469 3.88 -10.57 -16.03
N LEU A 470 4.08 -11.49 -16.98
CA LEU A 470 4.37 -12.89 -16.66
C LEU A 470 5.68 -13.06 -15.88
N ARG A 471 6.70 -12.27 -16.21
CA ARG A 471 7.99 -12.26 -15.50
C ARG A 471 7.87 -11.70 -14.07
N SER A 472 6.85 -10.88 -13.79
CA SER A 472 6.60 -10.32 -12.46
C SER A 472 5.80 -11.26 -11.53
N ARG A 473 5.35 -12.42 -12.03
CA ARG A 473 4.68 -13.44 -11.21
C ARG A 473 5.68 -14.16 -10.32
N LEU A 474 5.39 -14.25 -9.03
CA LEU A 474 6.25 -14.93 -8.06
C LEU A 474 6.46 -16.40 -8.43
N ASP A 475 7.72 -16.82 -8.40
CA ASP A 475 8.11 -18.24 -8.50
C ASP A 475 8.17 -18.87 -7.12
N TRP A 476 7.09 -19.50 -6.69
CA TRP A 476 7.01 -20.21 -5.41
C TRP A 476 7.93 -21.43 -5.31
N ALA A 477 8.41 -21.97 -6.45
CA ALA A 477 9.33 -23.10 -6.46
C ALA A 477 10.73 -22.72 -5.97
N GLU A 478 11.06 -21.44 -5.89
CA GLU A 478 12.31 -20.99 -5.28
C GLU A 478 12.44 -21.44 -3.82
N LEU A 479 11.33 -21.52 -3.07
CA LEU A 479 11.32 -22.00 -1.68
C LEU A 479 11.80 -23.47 -1.52
N ASP A 480 11.88 -24.24 -2.59
CA ASP A 480 12.45 -25.58 -2.55
C ASP A 480 14.00 -25.58 -2.52
N LYS A 481 14.61 -24.45 -2.89
CA LYS A 481 16.06 -24.26 -2.86
C LYS A 481 16.53 -23.89 -1.44
N PRO A 482 17.65 -24.46 -0.97
CA PRO A 482 18.13 -24.26 0.40
C PRO A 482 18.33 -22.78 0.78
N GLU A 483 18.93 -21.99 -0.10
CA GLU A 483 19.25 -20.57 0.14
C GLU A 483 18.01 -19.71 0.38
N HIS A 484 16.93 -19.93 -0.37
CA HIS A 484 15.65 -19.23 -0.21
C HIS A 484 14.93 -19.69 1.07
N ARG A 485 14.96 -20.98 1.35
CA ARG A 485 14.39 -21.53 2.58
C ARG A 485 15.10 -21.01 3.83
N GLU A 486 16.43 -20.92 3.81
CA GLU A 486 17.20 -20.33 4.91
C GLU A 486 16.85 -18.87 5.15
N MET A 487 16.62 -18.08 4.09
CA MET A 487 16.21 -16.68 4.21
C MET A 487 14.80 -16.58 4.78
N TYR A 488 13.86 -17.40 4.32
CA TYR A 488 12.50 -17.48 4.87
C TYR A 488 12.52 -17.82 6.38
N GLU A 489 13.26 -18.87 6.77
CA GLU A 489 13.40 -19.26 8.17
C GLU A 489 14.05 -18.17 9.02
N PHE A 490 14.96 -17.40 8.45
CA PHE A 490 15.56 -16.25 9.12
C PHE A 490 14.51 -15.17 9.41
N HIS A 491 13.71 -14.78 8.43
CA HIS A 491 12.62 -13.81 8.62
C HIS A 491 11.60 -14.31 9.65
N ARG A 492 11.17 -15.55 9.57
CA ARG A 492 10.26 -16.18 10.52
C ARG A 492 10.78 -16.09 11.97
N ARG A 493 12.04 -16.44 12.18
CA ARG A 493 12.70 -16.35 13.49
C ARG A 493 12.83 -14.91 13.98
N LEU A 494 13.11 -13.98 13.10
CA LEU A 494 13.28 -12.56 13.42
C LEU A 494 11.93 -11.92 13.81
N ILE A 495 10.86 -12.23 13.09
CA ILE A 495 9.49 -11.79 13.43
C ILE A 495 9.05 -12.40 14.78
N ALA A 496 9.30 -13.67 15.00
CA ALA A 496 9.01 -14.33 16.29
C ALA A 496 9.79 -13.68 17.44
N LEU A 497 11.07 -13.33 17.21
CA LEU A 497 11.87 -12.60 18.20
C LEU A 497 11.27 -11.21 18.48
N ARG A 498 10.90 -10.44 17.45
CA ARG A 498 10.25 -9.14 17.61
C ARG A 498 9.01 -9.24 18.51
N ARG A 499 8.15 -10.24 18.29
CA ARG A 499 6.94 -10.47 19.09
C ARG A 499 7.22 -10.87 20.53
N SER A 500 8.25 -11.68 20.75
CA SER A 500 8.60 -12.15 22.09
C SER A 500 9.34 -11.13 22.95
N ARG A 501 9.80 -10.03 22.34
CA ARG A 501 10.60 -8.99 23.01
C ARG A 501 9.88 -7.65 22.99
N PRO A 502 9.27 -7.21 24.11
CA PRO A 502 8.62 -5.89 24.19
C PRO A 502 9.51 -4.72 23.79
N ASP A 503 10.83 -4.84 24.04
CA ASP A 503 11.81 -3.82 23.65
C ASP A 503 11.78 -3.58 22.13
N LEU A 504 11.67 -4.64 21.31
CA LEU A 504 11.74 -4.54 19.85
C LEU A 504 10.45 -4.02 19.23
N SER A 505 9.31 -4.13 19.94
CA SER A 505 8.02 -3.58 19.55
C SER A 505 7.67 -2.25 20.25
N ASP A 506 8.54 -1.72 21.12
CA ASP A 506 8.32 -0.42 21.78
C ASP A 506 8.32 0.72 20.74
N PRO A 507 7.21 1.43 20.52
CA PRO A 507 7.14 2.45 19.48
C PRO A 507 7.65 3.83 19.91
N ARG A 508 8.17 3.98 21.14
CA ARG A 508 8.56 5.28 21.70
C ARG A 508 9.88 5.76 21.11
N LEU A 509 9.81 6.64 20.11
CA LEU A 509 10.96 7.18 19.38
C LEU A 509 12.01 7.80 20.30
N HIS A 510 11.60 8.49 21.36
CA HIS A 510 12.51 9.11 22.32
C HIS A 510 13.33 8.12 23.16
N ARG A 511 13.01 6.81 23.10
CA ARG A 511 13.77 5.73 23.77
C ARG A 511 14.71 4.98 22.85
N VAL A 512 14.74 5.34 21.58
CA VAL A 512 15.69 4.77 20.61
C VAL A 512 17.00 5.51 20.72
N GLU A 513 18.06 4.79 21.04
CA GLU A 513 19.42 5.32 21.06
C GLU A 513 20.22 4.65 19.95
N VAL A 514 20.94 5.45 19.15
CA VAL A 514 21.76 4.95 18.06
C VAL A 514 23.20 5.44 18.25
N ARG A 515 24.12 4.52 18.05
CA ARG A 515 25.56 4.81 17.97
C ARG A 515 26.12 4.14 16.74
N HIS A 516 27.05 4.75 16.07
CA HIS A 516 27.71 4.18 14.92
C HIS A 516 29.21 4.55 14.87
N GLY A 517 29.96 3.82 14.08
CA GLY A 517 31.27 4.17 13.58
C GLY A 517 31.22 4.30 12.06
N ASP A 518 32.35 4.09 11.39
CA ASP A 518 32.40 4.25 9.93
C ASP A 518 31.53 3.22 9.19
N GLN A 519 31.49 1.97 9.65
CA GLN A 519 30.82 0.86 8.99
C GLN A 519 30.11 -0.08 9.98
N PHE A 520 29.72 0.40 11.15
CA PHE A 520 28.90 -0.35 12.09
C PHE A 520 27.84 0.53 12.73
N LEU A 521 26.75 -0.11 13.13
CA LEU A 521 25.62 0.52 13.82
C LEU A 521 25.28 -0.27 15.08
N VAL A 522 24.94 0.44 16.16
CA VAL A 522 24.38 -0.12 17.39
C VAL A 522 23.10 0.62 17.71
N VAL A 523 21.96 -0.07 17.61
CA VAL A 523 20.66 0.47 17.98
C VAL A 523 20.24 -0.12 19.33
N ARG A 524 20.01 0.74 20.31
CA ARG A 524 19.51 0.33 21.62
C ARG A 524 17.99 0.46 21.68
N ARG A 525 17.37 -0.62 22.07
CA ARG A 525 15.95 -0.75 22.32
C ARG A 525 15.75 -1.32 23.74
N GLY A 526 15.67 -0.44 24.74
CA GLY A 526 15.64 -0.88 26.15
C GLY A 526 16.88 -1.68 26.57
N ASP A 527 16.68 -2.95 26.99
CA ASP A 527 17.78 -3.88 27.32
C ASP A 527 18.26 -4.72 26.13
N THR A 528 17.73 -4.46 24.94
CA THR A 528 18.10 -5.16 23.71
C THR A 528 18.97 -4.23 22.85
N LEU A 529 20.08 -4.75 22.34
CA LEU A 529 20.92 -4.09 21.33
C LEU A 529 20.84 -4.83 20.01
N VAL A 530 20.69 -4.07 18.94
CA VAL A 530 20.86 -4.53 17.55
C VAL A 530 22.18 -3.99 17.06
N VAL A 531 23.11 -4.87 16.72
CA VAL A 531 24.46 -4.51 16.32
C VAL A 531 24.70 -5.02 14.91
N ALA A 532 24.97 -4.12 13.97
CA ALA A 532 25.21 -4.44 12.57
C ALA A 532 26.64 -4.04 12.16
N ASN A 533 27.33 -4.93 11.48
CA ASN A 533 28.57 -4.72 10.76
C ASN A 533 28.26 -4.67 9.26
N LEU A 534 28.46 -3.52 8.65
CA LEU A 534 28.23 -3.26 7.23
C LEU A 534 29.50 -3.45 6.37
N ALA A 535 30.64 -3.73 7.03
CA ALA A 535 31.90 -3.88 6.33
C ALA A 535 32.03 -5.30 5.73
N GLU A 536 32.77 -5.39 4.63
CA GLU A 536 33.21 -6.65 3.99
C GLU A 536 34.28 -7.41 4.80
N ARG A 537 34.55 -6.97 6.02
CA ARG A 537 35.55 -7.57 6.93
C ARG A 537 34.98 -7.70 8.34
N PRO A 538 35.48 -8.66 9.14
CA PRO A 538 35.09 -8.74 10.53
C PRO A 538 35.42 -7.47 11.31
N GLN A 539 34.52 -7.08 12.22
CA GLN A 539 34.69 -5.91 13.08
C GLN A 539 34.45 -6.24 14.55
N ARG A 540 35.23 -5.57 15.41
CA ARG A 540 34.96 -5.53 16.84
C ARG A 540 34.15 -4.26 17.15
N VAL A 541 32.99 -4.46 17.77
CA VAL A 541 32.09 -3.37 18.18
C VAL A 541 32.00 -3.36 19.70
N ASN A 542 32.46 -2.28 20.31
CA ASN A 542 32.35 -2.08 21.77
C ASN A 542 30.90 -1.70 22.13
N LEU A 543 30.39 -2.30 23.20
CA LEU A 543 29.00 -2.11 23.63
C LEU A 543 28.92 -1.39 24.99
N PRO A 544 27.82 -0.70 25.28
CA PRO A 544 27.65 0.08 26.51
C PRO A 544 27.31 -0.78 27.75
N GLY A 545 27.47 -2.08 27.68
CA GLY A 545 27.16 -3.00 28.78
C GLY A 545 27.65 -4.42 28.50
N VAL A 546 27.47 -5.30 29.48
CA VAL A 546 27.86 -6.70 29.36
C VAL A 546 26.76 -7.48 28.65
N VAL A 547 27.11 -8.14 27.56
CA VAL A 547 26.20 -9.02 26.83
C VAL A 547 25.89 -10.26 27.65
N ARG A 548 24.63 -10.43 28.00
CA ARG A 548 24.14 -11.62 28.72
C ARG A 548 23.85 -12.78 27.77
N ARG A 549 23.28 -12.47 26.61
CA ARG A 549 22.87 -13.49 25.62
C ARG A 549 22.83 -12.92 24.21
N VAL A 550 23.29 -13.70 23.24
CA VAL A 550 22.97 -13.50 21.81
C VAL A 550 21.59 -14.10 21.56
N LEU A 551 20.63 -13.27 21.17
CA LEU A 551 19.23 -13.66 20.92
C LEU A 551 19.06 -14.20 19.50
N LEU A 552 19.69 -13.52 18.53
CA LEU A 552 19.73 -13.91 17.12
C LEU A 552 21.03 -13.38 16.51
N ALA A 553 21.60 -14.14 15.60
CA ALA A 553 22.72 -13.70 14.75
C ALA A 553 22.43 -14.03 13.30
N THR A 554 22.88 -13.18 12.37
CA THR A 554 22.69 -13.36 10.92
C THR A 554 23.74 -14.27 10.28
N ALA A 555 24.84 -14.49 10.99
CA ALA A 555 25.97 -15.33 10.54
C ALA A 555 26.54 -16.14 11.70
N GLU A 556 27.17 -17.26 11.37
CA GLU A 556 28.01 -18.00 12.30
C GLU A 556 29.29 -17.20 12.64
N GLY A 557 29.93 -17.49 13.79
CA GLY A 557 31.17 -16.82 14.18
C GLY A 557 31.00 -15.50 14.94
N VAL A 558 29.75 -15.07 15.23
CA VAL A 558 29.52 -13.99 16.20
C VAL A 558 30.01 -14.43 17.57
N SER A 559 30.91 -13.67 18.18
CA SER A 559 31.47 -14.00 19.49
C SER A 559 31.35 -12.84 20.48
N VAL A 560 30.96 -13.18 21.71
CA VAL A 560 30.84 -12.24 22.82
C VAL A 560 32.22 -12.01 23.42
N MET A 561 32.63 -10.75 23.51
CA MET A 561 33.85 -10.32 24.15
C MET A 561 33.54 -9.63 25.49
N ARG A 562 34.58 -9.34 26.28
CA ARG A 562 34.42 -8.71 27.59
C ARG A 562 33.70 -7.36 27.51
N ASP A 563 33.90 -6.62 26.44
CA ASP A 563 33.46 -5.23 26.24
C ASP A 563 32.69 -5.02 24.93
N GLY A 564 32.19 -6.09 24.30
CA GLY A 564 31.47 -5.96 23.04
C GLY A 564 31.25 -7.27 22.28
N LEU A 565 31.17 -7.15 20.97
CA LEU A 565 31.00 -8.26 20.03
C LEU A 565 32.10 -8.24 18.96
N GLN A 566 32.54 -9.42 18.56
CA GLN A 566 33.20 -9.64 17.28
C GLN A 566 32.14 -10.09 16.29
N LEU A 567 31.93 -9.34 15.22
CA LEU A 567 30.99 -9.64 14.14
C LEU A 567 31.74 -10.01 12.87
N PRO A 568 31.34 -11.08 12.17
CA PRO A 568 31.78 -11.36 10.81
C PRO A 568 31.51 -10.20 9.84
N ALA A 569 32.05 -10.28 8.62
CA ALA A 569 31.70 -9.39 7.53
C ALA A 569 30.18 -9.42 7.29
N GLU A 570 29.59 -8.29 6.91
CA GLU A 570 28.18 -8.16 6.49
C GLU A 570 27.21 -8.95 7.39
N SER A 571 27.28 -8.69 8.68
CA SER A 571 26.48 -9.43 9.65
C SER A 571 25.90 -8.57 10.75
N ALA A 572 24.85 -9.07 11.38
CA ALA A 572 24.23 -8.43 12.53
C ALA A 572 23.99 -9.43 13.66
N ALA A 573 23.88 -8.92 14.89
CA ALA A 573 23.47 -9.67 16.04
C ALA A 573 22.50 -8.87 16.91
N ILE A 574 21.49 -9.55 17.44
CA ILE A 574 20.57 -9.01 18.43
C ILE A 574 20.97 -9.64 19.78
N VAL A 575 21.26 -8.79 20.75
CA VAL A 575 21.76 -9.25 22.07
C VAL A 575 20.98 -8.59 23.21
N SER A 576 20.90 -9.27 24.35
CA SER A 576 20.40 -8.67 25.61
C SER A 576 21.59 -8.26 26.49
N LEU A 577 21.42 -7.12 27.18
CA LEU A 577 22.34 -6.64 28.22
C LEU A 577 21.98 -7.22 29.58
#